data_8033d88c919236b3d01882dc6cdc39d2
#
_entry.id   8033d88c919236b3d01882dc6cdc39d2
#
_cell.length_a   1.000
_cell.length_b   1.000
_cell.length_c   1.000
_cell.angle_alpha   90.00
_cell.angle_beta   90.00
_cell.angle_gamma   90.00
#
_symmetry.space_group_name_H-M   'P 1'
#
loop_
_entity.id
_entity.type
_entity.pdbx_description
1 polymer ?
#
loop_
_entity_poly.entity_id
_entity_poly.type
_entity_poly.pdbx_seq_one_letter_code
_entity_poly.pdbx_strand_id
1 'polypeptide(L)'
;MRIKGKLKLNNGGAILFETTAILPLEIEKDYTIEIKPYKSSRSLEQNSMLWGIIQQMSDKTGNDPMDIYIAALENANAKFEYIAALPEAEDSLKKVFRAVKPVSTFVSNKGVNMITYKCWIGSSRFDTQEMTKLIDFVIQKAEELNIYLYY
;
A
#
# COMPACT_ATOMS: atom_id res chain seq x y z
N MET A 1 21.67 9.87 0.70
CA MET A 1 21.21 10.10 2.08
C MET A 1 19.83 10.73 2.06
N ARG A 2 18.90 10.34 2.93
CA ARG A 2 17.57 10.98 3.07
C ARG A 2 17.49 11.60 4.45
N ILE A 3 17.06 12.86 4.54
CA ILE A 3 16.97 13.61 5.76
C ILE A 3 15.57 14.17 5.91
N LYS A 4 15.03 14.08 7.13
CA LYS A 4 13.75 14.67 7.49
C LYS A 4 13.97 16.02 8.14
N GLY A 5 13.10 16.98 7.86
CA GLY A 5 13.13 18.29 8.47
C GLY A 5 11.88 19.10 8.14
N LYS A 6 11.80 20.30 8.66
CA LYS A 6 10.70 21.23 8.41
C LYS A 6 11.17 22.41 7.58
N LEU A 7 10.43 22.74 6.54
CA LEU A 7 10.61 24.00 5.83
C LEU A 7 10.11 25.14 6.72
N LYS A 8 10.98 26.07 7.07
CA LYS A 8 10.69 27.22 7.96
C LYS A 8 10.53 28.52 7.20
N LEU A 9 11.26 28.70 6.12
CA LEU A 9 11.27 29.91 5.33
C LEU A 9 11.51 29.60 3.86
N ASN A 10 10.77 30.31 2.99
CA ASN A 10 10.99 30.33 1.54
C ASN A 10 10.85 31.76 1.04
N ASN A 11 11.96 32.40 0.78
CA ASN A 11 12.07 33.81 0.38
C ASN A 11 12.56 33.97 -1.07
N GLY A 12 12.06 33.16 -2.00
CA GLY A 12 12.39 33.32 -3.42
C GLY A 12 13.86 33.09 -3.83
N GLY A 13 14.79 33.12 -2.90
CA GLY A 13 16.23 32.88 -3.13
C GLY A 13 16.92 32.14 -2.01
N ALA A 14 16.24 31.97 -0.87
CA ALA A 14 16.78 31.23 0.25
C ALA A 14 15.71 30.29 0.86
N ILE A 15 16.10 29.08 1.14
CA ILE A 15 15.27 28.08 1.79
C ILE A 15 15.90 27.73 3.14
N LEU A 16 15.16 27.94 4.23
CA LEU A 16 15.57 27.47 5.54
C LEU A 16 14.89 26.12 5.83
N PHE A 17 15.70 25.08 5.90
CA PHE A 17 15.27 23.73 6.22
C PHE A 17 15.86 23.29 7.56
N GLU A 18 15.01 23.22 8.59
CA GLU A 18 15.42 22.81 9.93
C GLU A 18 15.45 21.28 10.03
N THR A 19 16.60 20.74 10.44
CA THR A 19 16.78 19.29 10.65
C THR A 19 17.68 19.05 11.87
N THR A 20 17.47 17.93 12.54
CA THR A 20 18.35 17.46 13.62
C THR A 20 19.52 16.61 13.09
N ALA A 21 19.54 16.31 11.80
CA ALA A 21 20.61 15.54 11.20
C ALA A 21 21.85 16.39 10.94
N ILE A 22 23.01 15.86 11.28
CA ILE A 22 24.29 16.47 10.91
C ILE A 22 24.54 16.16 9.43
N LEU A 23 24.68 17.21 8.63
CA LEU A 23 24.95 17.09 7.20
C LEU A 23 26.45 17.21 6.96
N PRO A 24 27.08 16.21 6.32
CA PRO A 24 28.48 16.30 5.91
C PRO A 24 28.61 17.17 4.63
N LEU A 25 28.17 18.42 4.71
CA LEU A 25 28.26 19.38 3.63
C LEU A 25 29.49 20.28 3.83
N GLU A 26 30.22 20.50 2.76
CA GLU A 26 31.35 21.43 2.72
C GLU A 26 30.87 22.80 2.19
N ILE A 27 31.33 23.87 2.82
CA ILE A 27 31.03 25.24 2.38
C ILE A 27 31.65 25.48 0.99
N GLU A 28 30.98 26.29 0.16
CA GLU A 28 31.41 26.63 -1.22
C GLU A 28 31.41 25.49 -2.24
N LYS A 29 30.74 24.37 -1.93
CA LYS A 29 30.46 23.32 -2.92
C LYS A 29 29.02 23.38 -3.41
N ASP A 30 28.83 23.09 -4.69
CA ASP A 30 27.51 22.97 -5.29
C ASP A 30 26.84 21.66 -4.89
N TYR A 31 25.60 21.73 -4.48
CA TYR A 31 24.77 20.59 -4.11
C TYR A 31 23.41 20.65 -4.78
N THR A 32 22.96 19.51 -5.26
CA THR A 32 21.55 19.35 -5.68
C THR A 32 20.73 18.82 -4.53
N ILE A 33 19.66 19.54 -4.19
CA ILE A 33 18.74 19.15 -3.10
C ILE A 33 17.35 18.93 -3.69
N GLU A 34 16.80 17.75 -3.47
CA GLU A 34 15.41 17.42 -3.81
C GLU A 34 14.57 17.43 -2.54
N ILE A 35 13.58 18.33 -2.48
CA ILE A 35 12.65 18.44 -1.34
C ILE A 35 11.30 17.86 -1.78
N LYS A 36 10.85 16.82 -1.08
CA LYS A 36 9.52 16.22 -1.27
C LYS A 36 8.72 16.26 0.02
N PRO A 37 7.37 16.41 -0.04
CA PRO A 37 6.54 16.26 1.14
C PRO A 37 6.83 14.91 1.82
N TYR A 38 7.09 14.95 3.12
CA TYR A 38 7.29 13.74 3.90
C TYR A 38 5.93 13.07 4.12
N LYS A 39 5.81 11.83 3.65
CA LYS A 39 4.74 10.91 4.06
C LYS A 39 5.34 9.89 5.01
N SER A 40 4.75 9.73 6.18
CA SER A 40 5.12 8.62 7.06
C SER A 40 4.83 7.31 6.32
N SER A 41 5.83 6.46 6.18
CA SER A 41 5.59 5.09 5.73
C SER A 41 4.93 4.30 6.87
N ARG A 42 4.12 3.30 6.52
CA ARG A 42 3.62 2.32 7.50
C ARG A 42 4.79 1.72 8.29
N SER A 43 4.58 1.45 9.55
CA SER A 43 5.58 0.77 10.36
C SER A 43 5.62 -0.74 10.04
N LEU A 44 6.76 -1.39 10.33
CA LEU A 44 6.86 -2.86 10.25
C LEU A 44 5.87 -3.53 11.22
N GLU A 45 5.64 -2.90 12.37
CA GLU A 45 4.67 -3.35 13.38
C GLU A 45 3.25 -3.34 12.84
N GLN A 46 2.82 -2.25 12.20
CA GLN A 46 1.51 -2.18 11.56
C GLN A 46 1.33 -3.25 10.48
N ASN A 47 2.37 -3.52 9.69
CA ASN A 47 2.30 -4.58 8.69
C ASN A 47 2.19 -5.97 9.34
N SER A 48 2.98 -6.25 10.37
CA SER A 48 2.93 -7.51 11.11
C SER A 48 1.59 -7.70 11.79
N MET A 49 1.04 -6.64 12.40
CA MET A 49 -0.29 -6.64 13.01
C MET A 49 -1.38 -6.96 11.99
N LEU A 50 -1.40 -6.29 10.83
CA LEU A 50 -2.38 -6.56 9.77
C LEU A 50 -2.39 -8.03 9.38
N TRP A 51 -1.23 -8.59 9.05
CA TRP A 51 -1.14 -9.98 8.61
C TRP A 51 -1.42 -10.98 9.73
N GLY A 52 -1.07 -10.65 10.97
CA GLY A 52 -1.43 -11.45 12.14
C GLY A 52 -2.95 -11.55 12.34
N ILE A 53 -3.68 -10.44 12.17
CA ILE A 53 -5.14 -10.41 12.25
C ILE A 53 -5.77 -11.19 11.09
N ILE A 54 -5.30 -10.96 9.86
CA ILE A 54 -5.80 -11.67 8.68
C ILE A 54 -5.61 -13.18 8.83
N GLN A 55 -4.48 -13.64 9.35
CA GLN A 55 -4.23 -15.06 9.58
C GLN A 55 -5.19 -15.64 10.62
N GLN A 56 -5.40 -14.95 11.75
CA GLN A 56 -6.36 -15.40 12.76
C GLN A 56 -7.79 -15.49 12.21
N MET A 57 -8.19 -14.53 11.36
CA MET A 57 -9.48 -14.56 10.66
C MET A 57 -9.56 -15.75 9.71
N SER A 58 -8.52 -15.98 8.91
CA SER A 58 -8.45 -17.13 8.00
C SER A 58 -8.58 -18.46 8.74
N ASP A 59 -7.83 -18.63 9.82
CA ASP A 59 -7.85 -19.85 10.66
C ASP A 59 -9.24 -20.13 11.26
N LYS A 60 -9.98 -19.08 11.58
CA LYS A 60 -11.32 -19.20 12.18
C LYS A 60 -12.44 -19.36 11.17
N THR A 61 -12.33 -18.74 10.01
CA THR A 61 -13.38 -18.73 8.98
C THR A 61 -13.16 -19.76 7.87
N GLY A 62 -11.92 -20.22 7.69
CA GLY A 62 -11.52 -21.05 6.55
C GLY A 62 -11.39 -20.27 5.23
N ASN A 63 -11.55 -18.95 5.25
CA ASN A 63 -11.36 -18.10 4.07
C ASN A 63 -9.87 -17.94 3.74
N ASP A 64 -9.54 -17.79 2.47
CA ASP A 64 -8.16 -17.49 2.05
C ASP A 64 -7.70 -16.14 2.62
N PRO A 65 -6.50 -16.04 3.22
CA PRO A 65 -5.96 -14.78 3.73
C PRO A 65 -5.92 -13.68 2.68
N MET A 66 -5.71 -14.01 1.41
CA MET A 66 -5.66 -13.06 0.32
C MET A 66 -7.05 -12.48 0.01
N ASP A 67 -8.11 -13.27 0.12
CA ASP A 67 -9.49 -12.79 -0.06
C ASP A 67 -9.88 -11.80 1.05
N ILE A 68 -9.49 -12.08 2.29
CA ILE A 68 -9.67 -11.15 3.42
C ILE A 68 -8.89 -9.84 3.17
N TYR A 69 -7.66 -9.95 2.69
CA TYR A 69 -6.83 -8.81 2.38
C TYR A 69 -7.40 -7.97 1.23
N ILE A 70 -7.91 -8.60 0.17
CA ILE A 70 -8.56 -7.93 -0.95
C ILE A 70 -9.82 -7.17 -0.49
N ALA A 71 -10.65 -7.79 0.35
CA ALA A 71 -11.82 -7.12 0.93
C ALA A 71 -11.42 -5.88 1.75
N ALA A 72 -10.33 -5.96 2.50
CA ALA A 72 -9.80 -4.83 3.24
C ALA A 72 -9.28 -3.71 2.32
N LEU A 73 -8.58 -4.06 1.23
CA LEU A 73 -8.13 -3.09 0.23
C LEU A 73 -9.29 -2.38 -0.47
N GLU A 74 -10.36 -3.10 -0.79
CA GLU A 74 -11.57 -2.55 -1.39
C GLU A 74 -12.26 -1.56 -0.44
N ASN A 75 -12.42 -1.92 0.83
CA ASN A 75 -13.03 -1.05 1.82
C ASN A 75 -12.20 0.21 2.10
N ALA A 76 -10.89 0.09 2.15
CA ALA A 76 -9.98 1.22 2.35
C ALA A 76 -9.86 2.14 1.12
N ASN A 77 -10.57 1.86 0.01
CA ASN A 77 -10.42 2.54 -1.28
C ASN A 77 -8.96 2.61 -1.74
N ALA A 78 -8.23 1.51 -1.54
CA ALA A 78 -6.83 1.41 -1.96
C ALA A 78 -6.71 1.60 -3.47
N LYS A 79 -5.66 2.28 -3.90
CA LYS A 79 -5.40 2.52 -5.32
C LYS A 79 -5.23 1.20 -6.08
N PHE A 80 -5.91 1.09 -7.20
CA PHE A 80 -5.88 -0.07 -8.08
C PHE A 80 -5.85 0.36 -9.54
N GLU A 81 -5.54 -0.61 -10.41
CA GLU A 81 -5.60 -0.47 -11.86
C GLU A 81 -6.45 -1.60 -12.44
N TYR A 82 -7.18 -1.32 -13.52
CA TYR A 82 -7.82 -2.35 -14.32
C TYR A 82 -6.90 -2.78 -15.45
N ILE A 83 -6.65 -4.07 -15.57
CA ILE A 83 -5.81 -4.65 -16.61
C ILE A 83 -6.61 -5.72 -17.35
N ALA A 84 -6.75 -5.54 -18.66
CA ALA A 84 -7.31 -6.58 -19.53
C ALA A 84 -6.16 -7.50 -20.00
N ALA A 85 -6.29 -8.78 -19.71
CA ALA A 85 -5.26 -9.76 -20.06
C ALA A 85 -5.89 -11.12 -20.42
N LEU A 86 -5.06 -11.98 -20.99
CA LEU A 86 -5.44 -13.38 -21.20
C LEU A 86 -5.60 -14.11 -19.86
N PRO A 87 -6.44 -15.16 -19.78
CA PRO A 87 -6.58 -15.94 -18.55
C PRO A 87 -5.24 -16.45 -17.99
N GLU A 88 -4.32 -16.84 -18.87
CA GLU A 88 -3.00 -17.37 -18.51
C GLU A 88 -2.06 -16.31 -17.91
N ALA A 89 -2.39 -15.04 -18.06
CA ALA A 89 -1.56 -13.94 -17.56
C ALA A 89 -1.74 -13.67 -16.04
N GLU A 90 -2.71 -14.31 -15.39
CA GLU A 90 -3.02 -14.09 -13.97
C GLU A 90 -1.80 -14.28 -13.08
N ASP A 91 -1.05 -15.36 -13.25
CA ASP A 91 0.16 -15.63 -12.46
C ASP A 91 1.25 -14.59 -12.70
N SER A 92 1.34 -14.03 -13.90
CA SER A 92 2.26 -12.96 -14.22
C SER A 92 1.85 -11.65 -13.54
N LEU A 93 0.56 -11.34 -13.49
CA LEU A 93 0.02 -10.20 -12.79
C LEU A 93 0.27 -10.32 -11.28
N LYS A 94 0.09 -11.50 -10.68
CA LYS A 94 0.37 -11.76 -9.24
C LYS A 94 1.86 -11.58 -8.86
N LYS A 95 2.77 -11.67 -9.83
CA LYS A 95 4.20 -11.35 -9.58
C LYS A 95 4.48 -9.85 -9.49
N VAL A 96 3.65 -9.04 -10.16
CA VAL A 96 3.81 -7.58 -10.23
C VAL A 96 2.95 -6.86 -9.18
N PHE A 97 1.72 -7.33 -9.00
CA PHE A 97 0.74 -6.76 -8.10
C PHE A 97 0.59 -7.60 -6.84
N ARG A 98 0.40 -6.95 -5.72
CA ARG A 98 0.22 -7.63 -4.43
C ARG A 98 -1.09 -8.41 -4.34
N ALA A 99 -2.14 -7.90 -4.97
CA ALA A 99 -3.43 -8.55 -5.05
C ALA A 99 -4.01 -8.36 -6.45
N VAL A 100 -4.62 -9.42 -6.97
CA VAL A 100 -5.22 -9.49 -8.30
C VAL A 100 -6.57 -10.20 -8.17
N LYS A 101 -7.63 -9.58 -8.69
CA LYS A 101 -8.98 -10.13 -8.66
C LYS A 101 -9.59 -10.07 -10.05
N PRO A 102 -10.04 -11.19 -10.63
CA PRO A 102 -10.81 -11.14 -11.86
C PRO A 102 -12.17 -10.48 -11.60
N VAL A 103 -12.58 -9.58 -12.49
CA VAL A 103 -13.80 -8.77 -12.34
C VAL A 103 -14.82 -9.12 -13.42
N SER A 104 -14.38 -9.24 -14.66
CA SER A 104 -15.26 -9.54 -15.80
C SER A 104 -14.51 -10.27 -16.90
N THR A 105 -15.26 -10.99 -17.73
CA THR A 105 -14.76 -11.62 -18.94
C THR A 105 -15.38 -10.96 -20.16
N PHE A 106 -14.64 -10.87 -21.24
CA PHE A 106 -15.12 -10.34 -22.52
C PHE A 106 -14.36 -10.97 -23.69
N VAL A 107 -14.92 -10.82 -24.89
CA VAL A 107 -14.26 -11.25 -26.12
C VAL A 107 -13.70 -9.99 -26.81
N SER A 108 -12.43 -10.01 -27.12
CA SER A 108 -11.78 -8.89 -27.85
C SER A 108 -12.27 -8.82 -29.30
N ASN A 109 -12.02 -7.69 -29.98
CA ASN A 109 -12.35 -7.51 -31.39
C ASN A 109 -11.68 -8.56 -32.33
N LYS A 110 -10.68 -9.28 -31.83
CA LYS A 110 -9.99 -10.37 -32.54
C LYS A 110 -10.54 -11.76 -32.20
N GLY A 111 -11.65 -11.84 -31.46
CA GLY A 111 -12.26 -13.12 -31.06
C GLY A 111 -11.54 -13.85 -29.94
N VAL A 112 -10.66 -13.18 -29.18
CA VAL A 112 -9.89 -13.75 -28.08
C VAL A 112 -10.61 -13.52 -26.75
N ASN A 113 -10.76 -14.56 -25.93
CA ASN A 113 -11.29 -14.46 -24.58
C ASN A 113 -10.30 -13.70 -23.69
N MET A 114 -10.79 -12.65 -23.05
CA MET A 114 -10.03 -11.78 -22.16
C MET A 114 -10.69 -11.69 -20.80
N ILE A 115 -9.91 -11.43 -19.79
CA ILE A 115 -10.37 -11.14 -18.42
C ILE A 115 -9.91 -9.73 -18.03
N THR A 116 -10.82 -8.95 -17.46
CA THR A 116 -10.46 -7.72 -16.78
C THR A 116 -10.12 -8.05 -15.34
N TYR A 117 -8.90 -7.75 -14.94
CA TYR A 117 -8.40 -7.88 -13.57
C TYR A 117 -8.37 -6.54 -12.87
N LYS A 118 -8.77 -6.52 -11.60
CA LYS A 118 -8.52 -5.42 -10.68
C LYS A 118 -7.25 -5.73 -9.91
N CYS A 119 -6.25 -4.86 -10.05
CA CYS A 119 -4.89 -5.09 -9.60
C CYS A 119 -4.47 -4.03 -8.58
N TRP A 120 -4.04 -4.43 -7.38
CA TRP A 120 -3.56 -3.52 -6.34
C TRP A 120 -2.05 -3.68 -6.13
N ILE A 121 -1.37 -2.54 -6.01
CA ILE A 121 0.06 -2.51 -5.64
C ILE A 121 0.24 -3.01 -4.20
N GLY A 122 -0.83 -2.87 -3.39
CA GLY A 122 -0.89 -3.32 -2.01
C GLY A 122 -0.42 -2.28 -1.00
N SER A 123 -0.50 -2.65 0.26
CA SER A 123 -0.23 -1.75 1.38
C SER A 123 1.23 -1.33 1.55
N SER A 124 2.16 -1.87 0.73
CA SER A 124 3.58 -1.51 0.80
C SER A 124 3.89 -0.03 0.52
N ARG A 125 2.97 0.66 -0.15
CA ARG A 125 3.06 2.11 -0.45
C ARG A 125 2.13 2.96 0.40
N PHE A 126 1.41 2.36 1.34
CA PHE A 126 0.53 3.07 2.24
C PHE A 126 1.32 3.94 3.22
N ASP A 127 0.78 5.10 3.53
CA ASP A 127 1.22 5.86 4.69
C ASP A 127 0.57 5.30 5.98
N THR A 128 0.91 5.90 7.12
CA THR A 128 0.41 5.44 8.43
C THR A 128 -1.10 5.52 8.53
N GLN A 129 -1.73 6.55 7.94
CA GLN A 129 -3.19 6.72 8.00
C GLN A 129 -3.93 5.72 7.13
N GLU A 130 -3.43 5.49 5.91
CA GLU A 130 -3.96 4.47 5.00
C GLU A 130 -3.86 3.09 5.62
N MET A 131 -2.73 2.80 6.28
CA MET A 131 -2.51 1.52 6.96
C MET A 131 -3.41 1.36 8.18
N THR A 132 -3.66 2.41 8.95
CA THR A 132 -4.59 2.40 10.08
C THR A 132 -6.00 2.04 9.62
N LYS A 133 -6.50 2.66 8.55
CA LYS A 133 -7.83 2.33 8.00
C LYS A 133 -7.95 0.86 7.61
N LEU A 134 -6.89 0.30 7.04
CA LEU A 134 -6.86 -1.11 6.65
C LEU A 134 -6.92 -2.03 7.88
N ILE A 135 -6.17 -1.71 8.92
CA ILE A 135 -6.16 -2.46 10.19
C ILE A 135 -7.50 -2.33 10.88
N ASP A 136 -8.06 -1.13 10.99
CA ASP A 136 -9.36 -0.88 11.62
C ASP A 136 -10.47 -1.71 10.96
N PHE A 137 -10.46 -1.79 9.63
CA PHE A 137 -11.43 -2.63 8.92
C PHE A 137 -11.31 -4.11 9.28
N VAL A 138 -10.10 -4.68 9.30
CA VAL A 138 -9.95 -6.11 9.63
C VAL A 138 -10.26 -6.40 11.09
N ILE A 139 -9.99 -5.46 12.01
CA ILE A 139 -10.39 -5.55 13.41
C ILE A 139 -11.92 -5.57 13.53
N GLN A 140 -12.59 -4.59 12.91
CA GLN A 140 -14.05 -4.52 12.91
C GLN A 140 -14.68 -5.79 12.35
N LYS A 141 -14.13 -6.32 11.26
CA LYS A 141 -14.63 -7.58 10.68
C LYS A 141 -14.41 -8.78 11.57
N ALA A 142 -13.30 -8.85 12.30
CA ALA A 142 -13.06 -9.90 13.28
C ALA A 142 -14.05 -9.80 14.43
N GLU A 143 -14.36 -8.61 14.94
CA GLU A 143 -15.37 -8.38 15.97
C GLU A 143 -16.78 -8.80 15.51
N GLU A 144 -17.18 -8.43 14.29
CA GLU A 144 -18.46 -8.85 13.70
C GLU A 144 -18.60 -10.38 13.60
N LEU A 145 -17.49 -11.07 13.44
CA LEU A 145 -17.41 -12.54 13.38
C LEU A 145 -17.20 -13.19 14.77
N ASN A 146 -17.21 -12.42 15.85
CA ASN A 146 -16.91 -12.86 17.21
C ASN A 146 -15.55 -13.57 17.34
N ILE A 147 -14.54 -13.08 16.61
CA ILE A 147 -13.17 -13.55 16.67
C ILE A 147 -12.39 -12.73 17.69
N TYR A 148 -11.89 -13.37 18.75
CA TYR A 148 -10.99 -12.75 19.71
C TYR A 148 -9.59 -12.68 19.10
N LEU A 149 -9.10 -11.47 18.91
CA LEU A 149 -7.77 -11.21 18.34
C LEU A 149 -6.70 -11.18 19.44
N TYR A 150 -5.51 -11.69 19.09
CA TYR A 150 -4.31 -11.66 19.93
C TYR A 150 -3.23 -10.88 19.17
N TYR A 151 -2.84 -9.70 19.68
CA TYR A 151 -1.77 -8.85 19.13
C TYR A 151 -1.02 -8.07 20.19
#